data_7db2b3a8a00d3335ce9a9d46cd6c795a
#
_entry.id   7db2b3a8a00d3335ce9a9d46cd6c795a
#
_cell.length_a   1.000
_cell.length_b   1.000
_cell.length_c   1.000
_cell.angle_alpha   90.00
_cell.angle_beta   90.00
_cell.angle_gamma   90.00
#
_symmetry.space_group_name_H-M   'P 1'
#
loop_
_entity.id
_entity.type
_entity.pdbx_description
1 polymer ?
#
loop_
_entity_poly.entity_id
_entity_poly.type
_entity_poly.pdbx_seq_one_letter_code
_entity_poly.pdbx_strand_id
1 'polypeptide(L)'
;MKSEELEAKIKALTETVDELEAKLKDNELIEEQLAARLRNMEDIESIKKLQRAYCYYLEHWQEEEIIGLWSHSPEVSVELNETGLYKGWKAVKKSFSFPIHYTGYNGEKTAPPEFLHLIMPLAGIVDVDSDGKNAKARWYSLFHGALYRGGKLRAIIGAGIWENEYIKEDGIWKFKKLFFNNIFSSPYEDGWVKTPYIPNPPNQDRPAPGPNTHFATYPSGYIFPYHYKNPVRGK
;
A
#
# COMPACT_ATOMS: atom_id res chain seq x y z
N MET A 1 1.82 -67.31 32.59
CA MET A 1 2.34 -66.15 33.32
C MET A 1 3.27 -65.26 32.45
N LYS A 2 4.49 -65.73 32.07
CA LYS A 2 5.40 -64.88 31.28
C LYS A 2 4.85 -64.42 29.91
N SER A 3 4.01 -65.21 29.20
CA SER A 3 3.42 -64.87 27.91
C SER A 3 2.32 -63.80 28.05
N GLU A 4 1.43 -63.92 28.99
CA GLU A 4 0.35 -62.98 29.27
C GLU A 4 0.87 -61.62 29.72
N GLU A 5 1.94 -61.56 30.48
CA GLU A 5 2.60 -60.32 30.90
C GLU A 5 3.27 -59.61 29.73
N LEU A 6 3.84 -60.36 28.77
CA LEU A 6 4.40 -59.82 27.54
C LEU A 6 3.34 -59.27 26.62
N GLU A 7 2.23 -59.97 26.44
CA GLU A 7 1.09 -59.50 25.62
C GLU A 7 0.46 -58.23 26.19
N ALA A 8 0.30 -58.13 27.51
CA ALA A 8 -0.18 -56.91 28.16
C ALA A 8 0.77 -55.73 27.95
N LYS A 9 2.10 -55.93 28.00
CA LYS A 9 3.08 -54.90 27.72
C LYS A 9 3.06 -54.45 26.25
N ILE A 10 2.94 -55.39 25.32
CA ILE A 10 2.84 -55.10 23.90
C ILE A 10 1.60 -54.23 23.64
N LYS A 11 0.45 -54.59 24.19
CA LYS A 11 -0.79 -53.83 24.05
C LYS A 11 -0.65 -52.41 24.59
N ALA A 12 -0.10 -52.25 25.80
CA ALA A 12 0.13 -50.95 26.40
C ALA A 12 1.10 -50.07 25.59
N LEU A 13 2.16 -50.66 25.01
CA LEU A 13 3.07 -49.96 24.12
C LEU A 13 2.40 -49.54 22.82
N THR A 14 1.57 -50.40 22.23
CA THR A 14 0.82 -50.08 21.03
C THR A 14 -0.13 -48.89 21.29
N GLU A 15 -0.89 -48.91 22.38
CA GLU A 15 -1.76 -47.81 22.78
C GLU A 15 -0.97 -46.50 22.98
N THR A 16 0.22 -46.58 23.59
CA THR A 16 1.09 -45.41 23.78
C THR A 16 1.61 -44.86 22.44
N VAL A 17 1.99 -45.75 21.51
CA VAL A 17 2.43 -45.36 20.17
C VAL A 17 1.31 -44.65 19.42
N ASP A 18 0.09 -45.21 19.41
CA ASP A 18 -1.06 -44.62 18.76
C ASP A 18 -1.38 -43.20 19.32
N GLU A 19 -1.29 -43.04 20.66
CA GLU A 19 -1.45 -41.71 21.28
C GLU A 19 -0.35 -40.74 20.90
N LEU A 20 0.89 -41.17 20.77
CA LEU A 20 2.01 -40.32 20.37
C LEU A 20 1.90 -39.92 18.89
N GLU A 21 1.49 -40.84 18.03
CA GLU A 21 1.25 -40.54 16.61
C GLU A 21 0.12 -39.52 16.43
N ALA A 22 -0.97 -39.64 17.19
CA ALA A 22 -2.05 -38.66 17.18
C ALA A 22 -1.56 -37.27 17.63
N LYS A 23 -0.79 -37.17 18.70
CA LYS A 23 -0.21 -35.91 19.18
C LYS A 23 0.78 -35.32 18.19
N LEU A 24 1.58 -36.16 17.51
CA LEU A 24 2.51 -35.69 16.48
C LEU A 24 1.76 -35.03 15.34
N LYS A 25 0.70 -35.65 14.85
CA LYS A 25 -0.16 -35.11 13.79
C LYS A 25 -0.84 -33.78 14.17
N ASP A 26 -1.32 -33.67 15.40
CA ASP A 26 -1.88 -32.45 15.94
C ASP A 26 -0.85 -31.30 15.98
N ASN A 27 0.39 -31.63 16.42
CA ASN A 27 1.48 -30.67 16.46
C ASN A 27 1.87 -30.20 15.05
N GLU A 28 1.97 -31.08 14.07
CA GLU A 28 2.25 -30.74 12.67
C GLU A 28 1.19 -29.75 12.12
N LEU A 29 -0.09 -29.98 12.42
CA LEU A 29 -1.17 -29.09 12.03
C LEU A 29 -1.06 -27.70 12.69
N ILE A 30 -0.71 -27.67 13.96
CA ILE A 30 -0.48 -26.42 14.70
C ILE A 30 0.71 -25.65 14.11
N GLU A 31 1.81 -26.33 13.82
CA GLU A 31 3.00 -25.72 13.21
C GLU A 31 2.68 -25.11 11.84
N GLU A 32 1.91 -25.81 11.02
CA GLU A 32 1.47 -25.33 9.71
C GLU A 32 0.60 -24.07 9.81
N GLN A 33 -0.34 -24.06 10.77
CA GLN A 33 -1.18 -22.89 11.05
C GLN A 33 -0.36 -21.69 11.56
N LEU A 34 0.60 -21.92 12.45
CA LEU A 34 1.47 -20.87 12.96
C LEU A 34 2.37 -20.30 11.86
N ALA A 35 2.94 -21.15 11.01
CA ALA A 35 3.73 -20.73 9.86
C ALA A 35 2.91 -19.88 8.87
N ALA A 36 1.66 -20.28 8.61
CA ALA A 36 0.76 -19.50 7.75
C ALA A 36 0.44 -18.11 8.34
N ARG A 37 0.17 -18.05 9.65
CA ARG A 37 -0.06 -16.77 10.36
C ARG A 37 1.18 -15.88 10.34
N LEU A 38 2.36 -16.45 10.57
CA LEU A 38 3.62 -15.71 10.52
C LEU A 38 3.86 -15.11 9.14
N ARG A 39 3.72 -15.92 8.08
CA ARG A 39 3.83 -15.43 6.69
C ARG A 39 2.88 -14.28 6.41
N ASN A 40 1.62 -14.37 6.83
CA ASN A 40 0.66 -13.29 6.65
C ASN A 40 1.07 -12.00 7.38
N MET A 41 1.62 -12.10 8.59
CA MET A 41 2.12 -10.94 9.33
C MET A 41 3.33 -10.30 8.65
N GLU A 42 4.27 -11.10 8.14
CA GLU A 42 5.44 -10.64 7.39
C GLU A 42 5.02 -9.94 6.08
N ASP A 43 4.03 -10.46 5.39
CA ASP A 43 3.45 -9.88 4.18
C ASP A 43 2.82 -8.51 4.46
N ILE A 44 2.03 -8.40 5.53
CA ILE A 44 1.44 -7.13 5.97
C ILE A 44 2.52 -6.09 6.27
N GLU A 45 3.57 -6.45 7.02
CA GLU A 45 4.66 -5.51 7.33
C GLU A 45 5.48 -5.13 6.09
N SER A 46 5.66 -6.06 5.15
CA SER A 46 6.32 -5.78 3.86
C SER A 46 5.52 -4.78 3.02
N ILE A 47 4.21 -4.92 2.95
CA ILE A 47 3.31 -3.97 2.27
C ILE A 47 3.33 -2.60 2.95
N LYS A 48 3.32 -2.56 4.28
CA LYS A 48 3.45 -1.30 5.04
C LYS A 48 4.78 -0.61 4.74
N LYS A 49 5.88 -1.37 4.68
CA LYS A 49 7.21 -0.85 4.33
C LYS A 49 7.22 -0.28 2.90
N LEU A 50 6.62 -1.00 1.95
CA LEU A 50 6.47 -0.56 0.55
C LEU A 50 5.73 0.78 0.45
N GLN A 51 4.58 0.93 1.13
CA GLN A 51 3.81 2.17 1.14
C GLN A 51 4.59 3.34 1.75
N ARG A 52 5.31 3.10 2.84
CA ARG A 52 6.12 4.13 3.50
C ARG A 52 7.29 4.55 2.62
N ALA A 53 8.00 3.60 2.00
CA ALA A 53 9.09 3.88 1.08
C ALA A 53 8.64 4.74 -0.09
N TYR A 54 7.49 4.42 -0.70
CA TYR A 54 6.91 5.23 -1.77
C TYR A 54 6.73 6.70 -1.34
N CYS A 55 6.21 6.95 -0.14
CA CYS A 55 6.00 8.31 0.34
C CYS A 55 7.33 9.08 0.50
N TYR A 56 8.35 8.46 1.08
CA TYR A 56 9.68 9.06 1.20
C TYR A 56 10.34 9.34 -0.14
N TYR A 57 10.24 8.41 -1.10
CA TYR A 57 10.79 8.61 -2.44
C TYR A 57 10.05 9.71 -3.21
N LEU A 58 8.73 9.79 -3.05
CA LEU A 58 7.93 10.83 -3.69
C LEU A 58 8.25 12.22 -3.13
N GLU A 59 8.56 12.34 -1.85
CA GLU A 59 8.97 13.58 -1.19
C GLU A 59 10.16 14.24 -1.90
N HIS A 60 11.09 13.44 -2.39
CA HIS A 60 12.32 13.91 -3.02
C HIS A 60 12.38 13.69 -4.53
N TRP A 61 11.28 13.27 -5.15
CA TRP A 61 11.20 12.96 -6.59
C TRP A 61 12.23 11.92 -7.05
N GLN A 62 12.47 10.92 -6.23
CA GLN A 62 13.38 9.81 -6.55
C GLN A 62 12.70 8.86 -7.56
N GLU A 63 12.71 9.24 -8.82
CA GLU A 63 11.98 8.57 -9.91
C GLU A 63 12.33 7.09 -10.03
N GLU A 64 13.61 6.75 -10.03
CA GLU A 64 14.09 5.37 -10.18
C GLU A 64 13.64 4.50 -9.01
N GLU A 65 13.72 5.02 -7.78
CA GLU A 65 13.27 4.33 -6.58
C GLU A 65 11.75 4.10 -6.59
N ILE A 66 10.97 5.11 -6.98
CA ILE A 66 9.51 4.99 -7.11
C ILE A 66 9.16 3.93 -8.14
N ILE A 67 9.79 3.96 -9.31
CA ILE A 67 9.56 3.01 -10.40
C ILE A 67 9.93 1.58 -9.98
N GLY A 68 11.01 1.42 -9.21
CA GLY A 68 11.46 0.14 -8.66
C GLY A 68 10.46 -0.55 -7.74
N LEU A 69 9.47 0.19 -7.18
CA LEU A 69 8.43 -0.38 -6.31
C LEU A 69 7.28 -1.06 -7.07
N TRP A 70 7.25 -1.00 -8.39
CA TRP A 70 6.11 -1.43 -9.19
C TRP A 70 6.32 -2.81 -9.84
N SER A 71 5.21 -3.52 -10.00
CA SER A 71 5.15 -4.62 -10.98
C SER A 71 5.26 -4.06 -12.40
N HIS A 72 5.90 -4.80 -13.29
CA HIS A 72 5.99 -4.42 -14.70
C HIS A 72 4.85 -5.02 -15.56
N SER A 73 3.83 -5.55 -14.91
CA SER A 73 2.64 -6.10 -15.54
C SER A 73 1.90 -5.05 -16.39
N PRO A 74 1.27 -5.44 -17.50
CA PRO A 74 0.40 -4.55 -18.26
C PRO A 74 -0.87 -4.10 -17.49
N GLU A 75 -1.18 -4.76 -16.39
CA GLU A 75 -2.37 -4.46 -15.57
C GLU A 75 -2.16 -3.36 -14.53
N VAL A 76 -0.91 -2.91 -14.33
CA VAL A 76 -0.63 -1.87 -13.34
C VAL A 76 -1.32 -0.55 -13.69
N SER A 77 -1.72 0.18 -12.66
CA SER A 77 -2.34 1.50 -12.87
C SER A 77 -2.05 2.47 -11.74
N VAL A 78 -1.97 3.74 -12.08
CA VAL A 78 -1.91 4.85 -11.13
C VAL A 78 -2.95 5.89 -11.47
N GLU A 79 -3.62 6.37 -10.44
CA GLU A 79 -4.62 7.42 -10.51
C GLU A 79 -4.47 8.33 -9.28
N LEU A 80 -4.14 9.58 -9.51
CA LEU A 80 -3.86 10.56 -8.46
C LEU A 80 -4.79 11.75 -8.62
N ASN A 81 -5.75 11.88 -7.73
CA ASN A 81 -6.73 12.98 -7.75
C ASN A 81 -7.43 13.11 -9.11
N GLU A 82 -7.53 14.35 -9.63
CA GLU A 82 -8.14 14.67 -10.92
C GLU A 82 -7.21 14.48 -12.13
N THR A 83 -6.00 13.98 -11.93
CA THR A 83 -5.00 13.94 -13.02
C THR A 83 -5.30 12.91 -14.10
N GLY A 84 -6.18 11.96 -13.82
CA GLY A 84 -6.59 10.90 -14.74
C GLY A 84 -5.91 9.55 -14.48
N LEU A 85 -6.30 8.57 -15.28
CA LEU A 85 -5.85 7.18 -15.15
C LEU A 85 -4.68 6.88 -16.10
N TYR A 86 -3.56 6.48 -15.54
CA TYR A 86 -2.43 5.89 -16.27
C TYR A 86 -2.48 4.37 -16.11
N LYS A 87 -2.73 3.63 -17.19
CA LYS A 87 -2.84 2.18 -17.19
C LYS A 87 -1.73 1.54 -18.03
N GLY A 88 -1.16 0.47 -17.49
CA GLY A 88 -0.04 -0.27 -18.08
C GLY A 88 1.32 0.32 -17.73
N TRP A 89 2.34 -0.54 -17.70
CA TRP A 89 3.68 -0.20 -17.22
C TRP A 89 4.29 1.05 -17.85
N LYS A 90 4.15 1.21 -19.17
CA LYS A 90 4.71 2.38 -19.87
C LYS A 90 4.06 3.70 -19.42
N ALA A 91 2.74 3.69 -19.21
CA ALA A 91 2.00 4.87 -18.74
C ALA A 91 2.32 5.18 -17.27
N VAL A 92 2.36 4.15 -16.41
CA VAL A 92 2.73 4.29 -14.99
C VAL A 92 4.15 4.85 -14.87
N LYS A 93 5.12 4.29 -15.56
CA LYS A 93 6.49 4.83 -15.59
C LYS A 93 6.53 6.30 -15.99
N LYS A 94 5.80 6.66 -17.06
CA LYS A 94 5.72 8.05 -17.54
C LYS A 94 5.08 8.99 -16.52
N SER A 95 4.11 8.52 -15.71
CA SER A 95 3.45 9.37 -14.71
C SER A 95 4.39 9.86 -13.61
N PHE A 96 5.47 9.13 -13.32
CA PHE A 96 6.48 9.47 -12.31
C PHE A 96 7.74 10.11 -12.89
N SER A 97 7.80 10.40 -14.19
CA SER A 97 8.91 11.15 -14.77
C SER A 97 8.84 12.62 -14.37
N PHE A 98 9.78 13.11 -13.62
CA PHE A 98 9.83 14.49 -13.16
C PHE A 98 10.70 15.33 -14.11
N PRO A 99 10.17 16.46 -14.66
CA PRO A 99 10.86 17.18 -15.74
C PRO A 99 12.06 18.00 -15.26
N ILE A 100 12.14 18.29 -13.96
CA ILE A 100 13.19 19.13 -13.37
C ILE A 100 13.81 18.37 -12.21
N HIS A 101 15.13 18.22 -12.26
CA HIS A 101 15.92 17.64 -11.18
C HIS A 101 16.93 18.66 -10.68
N TYR A 102 17.05 18.75 -9.38
CA TYR A 102 18.07 19.51 -8.70
C TYR A 102 19.12 18.55 -8.14
N THR A 103 20.33 19.03 -7.96
CA THR A 103 21.37 18.30 -7.24
C THR A 103 21.25 18.63 -5.76
N GLY A 104 20.91 17.63 -4.95
CA GLY A 104 20.84 17.76 -3.50
C GLY A 104 22.21 17.91 -2.86
N TYR A 105 22.20 18.14 -1.55
CA TYR A 105 23.41 18.33 -0.74
C TYR A 105 24.39 17.14 -0.83
N ASN A 106 23.89 15.94 -0.95
CA ASN A 106 24.66 14.70 -1.10
C ASN A 106 25.04 14.33 -2.55
N GLY A 107 24.73 15.22 -3.51
CA GLY A 107 24.99 14.98 -4.94
C GLY A 107 23.91 14.18 -5.67
N GLU A 108 22.85 13.76 -4.98
CA GLU A 108 21.73 13.04 -5.58
C GLU A 108 20.73 13.97 -6.26
N LYS A 109 20.00 13.45 -7.23
CA LYS A 109 18.88 14.16 -7.85
C LYS A 109 17.71 14.27 -6.85
N THR A 110 17.16 15.46 -6.72
CA THR A 110 16.06 15.73 -5.78
C THR A 110 15.11 16.80 -6.33
N ALA A 111 14.03 17.03 -5.62
CA ALA A 111 13.14 18.18 -5.84
C ALA A 111 13.84 19.51 -5.58
N PRO A 112 13.33 20.66 -6.10
CA PRO A 112 13.84 21.99 -5.79
C PRO A 112 13.94 22.24 -4.28
N PRO A 113 14.94 22.99 -3.80
CA PRO A 113 15.14 23.24 -2.37
C PRO A 113 13.94 23.87 -1.65
N GLU A 114 13.17 24.71 -2.35
CA GLU A 114 11.95 25.36 -1.83
C GLU A 114 10.71 24.45 -1.86
N PHE A 115 10.79 23.29 -2.53
CA PHE A 115 9.70 22.33 -2.59
C PHE A 115 9.65 21.51 -1.29
N LEU A 116 8.47 21.40 -0.72
CA LEU A 116 8.21 20.52 0.42
C LEU A 116 7.00 19.65 0.09
N HIS A 117 7.12 18.35 0.27
CA HIS A 117 6.01 17.42 0.05
C HIS A 117 6.05 16.28 1.08
N LEU A 118 5.77 16.62 2.33
CA LEU A 118 5.68 15.63 3.41
C LEU A 118 4.39 14.84 3.29
N ILE A 119 4.50 13.54 3.07
CA ILE A 119 3.36 12.63 2.94
C ILE A 119 3.43 11.58 4.02
N MET A 120 2.43 11.55 4.89
CA MET A 120 2.35 10.65 6.03
C MET A 120 1.24 9.62 5.83
N PRO A 121 1.54 8.36 5.46
CA PRO A 121 0.55 7.30 5.40
C PRO A 121 0.19 6.84 6.81
N LEU A 122 -1.09 6.93 7.16
CA LEU A 122 -1.64 6.68 8.50
C LEU A 122 -2.77 5.65 8.44
N ALA A 123 -3.07 5.06 9.60
CA ALA A 123 -4.25 4.21 9.83
C ALA A 123 -4.44 3.12 8.76
N GLY A 124 -3.37 2.43 8.39
CA GLY A 124 -3.40 1.42 7.34
C GLY A 124 -4.19 0.17 7.74
N ILE A 125 -5.11 -0.25 6.85
CA ILE A 125 -5.75 -1.57 6.89
C ILE A 125 -5.25 -2.32 5.67
N VAL A 126 -4.62 -3.48 5.91
CA VAL A 126 -4.01 -4.31 4.88
C VAL A 126 -4.63 -5.70 4.95
N ASP A 127 -5.23 -6.13 3.85
CA ASP A 127 -5.78 -7.46 3.67
C ASP A 127 -4.98 -8.20 2.59
N VAL A 128 -4.38 -9.32 2.99
CA VAL A 128 -3.68 -10.24 2.09
C VAL A 128 -4.65 -11.36 1.71
N ASP A 129 -4.76 -11.64 0.42
CA ASP A 129 -5.61 -12.73 -0.07
C ASP A 129 -5.10 -14.09 0.43
N SER A 130 -5.99 -15.06 0.53
CA SER A 130 -5.67 -16.41 1.05
C SER A 130 -4.59 -17.14 0.26
N ASP A 131 -4.34 -16.75 -1.00
CA ASP A 131 -3.27 -17.30 -1.82
C ASP A 131 -1.88 -16.69 -1.52
N GLY A 132 -1.84 -15.62 -0.71
CA GLY A 132 -0.62 -14.90 -0.37
C GLY A 132 0.04 -14.18 -1.55
N LYS A 133 -0.69 -13.94 -2.65
CA LYS A 133 -0.14 -13.36 -3.89
C LYS A 133 -0.69 -11.98 -4.21
N ASN A 134 -1.87 -11.66 -3.74
CA ASN A 134 -2.49 -10.36 -3.92
C ASN A 134 -2.86 -9.77 -2.57
N ALA A 135 -2.90 -8.44 -2.50
CA ALA A 135 -3.34 -7.73 -1.31
C ALA A 135 -4.00 -6.41 -1.70
N LYS A 136 -4.83 -5.92 -0.79
CA LYS A 136 -5.41 -4.58 -0.85
C LYS A 136 -5.09 -3.84 0.43
N ALA A 137 -4.92 -2.52 0.32
CA ALA A 137 -4.79 -1.71 1.51
C ALA A 137 -5.40 -0.32 1.34
N ARG A 138 -5.98 0.15 2.44
CA ARG A 138 -6.44 1.51 2.61
C ARG A 138 -5.55 2.24 3.60
N TRP A 139 -5.24 3.51 3.27
CA TRP A 139 -4.47 4.39 4.13
C TRP A 139 -5.10 5.77 4.16
N TYR A 140 -5.15 6.41 5.31
CA TYR A 140 -5.22 7.85 5.32
C TYR A 140 -3.87 8.44 4.97
N SER A 141 -3.89 9.60 4.32
CA SER A 141 -2.69 10.39 4.10
C SER A 141 -2.93 11.79 4.63
N LEU A 142 -2.05 12.26 5.50
CA LEU A 142 -1.89 13.68 5.77
C LEU A 142 -0.70 14.17 4.96
N PHE A 143 -0.80 15.38 4.41
CA PHE A 143 0.35 16.00 3.78
C PHE A 143 0.48 17.47 4.14
N HIS A 144 1.72 17.92 4.17
CA HIS A 144 2.09 19.31 4.27
C HIS A 144 3.03 19.62 3.13
N GLY A 145 2.82 20.73 2.45
CA GLY A 145 3.62 21.05 1.29
C GLY A 145 3.93 22.52 1.13
N ALA A 146 5.05 22.80 0.47
CA ALA A 146 5.32 24.06 -0.16
C ALA A 146 5.36 23.79 -1.67
N LEU A 147 4.26 24.08 -2.36
CA LEU A 147 4.03 23.68 -3.74
C LEU A 147 3.67 24.90 -4.58
N TYR A 148 4.12 24.90 -5.84
CA TYR A 148 3.69 25.90 -6.81
C TYR A 148 2.24 25.66 -7.22
N ARG A 149 1.40 26.64 -7.00
CA ARG A 149 0.00 26.64 -7.43
C ARG A 149 -0.35 28.02 -7.99
N GLY A 150 -0.83 28.06 -9.25
CA GLY A 150 -1.10 29.31 -9.94
C GLY A 150 0.14 30.22 -10.06
N GLY A 151 1.32 29.63 -10.29
CA GLY A 151 2.59 30.36 -10.44
C GLY A 151 3.19 30.93 -9.15
N LYS A 152 2.63 30.60 -7.97
CA LYS A 152 3.13 31.06 -6.68
C LYS A 152 3.40 29.87 -5.77
N LEU A 153 4.51 29.93 -5.01
CA LEU A 153 4.80 28.99 -3.94
C LEU A 153 3.79 29.21 -2.80
N ARG A 154 3.12 28.15 -2.37
CA ARG A 154 2.11 28.20 -1.31
C ARG A 154 2.35 27.11 -0.30
N ALA A 155 2.17 27.43 0.98
CA ALA A 155 2.02 26.42 2.01
C ALA A 155 0.66 25.74 1.86
N ILE A 156 0.65 24.42 1.77
CA ILE A 156 -0.55 23.60 1.56
C ILE A 156 -0.65 22.56 2.64
N ILE A 157 -1.85 22.39 3.18
CA ILE A 157 -2.22 21.29 4.06
C ILE A 157 -3.31 20.45 3.41
N GLY A 158 -3.25 19.13 3.56
CA GLY A 158 -4.28 18.28 3.00
C GLY A 158 -4.38 16.92 3.66
N ALA A 159 -5.47 16.26 3.33
CA ALA A 159 -5.69 14.87 3.68
C ALA A 159 -6.32 14.11 2.50
N GLY A 160 -6.00 12.83 2.39
CA GLY A 160 -6.52 11.99 1.34
C GLY A 160 -6.64 10.54 1.77
N ILE A 161 -7.12 9.72 0.85
CA ILE A 161 -7.26 8.28 1.00
C ILE A 161 -6.48 7.61 -0.14
N TRP A 162 -5.68 6.62 0.23
CA TRP A 162 -5.13 5.62 -0.68
C TRP A 162 -6.01 4.38 -0.65
N GLU A 163 -6.34 3.85 -1.83
CA GLU A 163 -6.93 2.52 -2.06
C GLU A 163 -6.05 1.77 -3.03
N ASN A 164 -5.12 1.02 -2.51
CA ASN A 164 -4.06 0.41 -3.30
C ASN A 164 -4.25 -1.10 -3.42
N GLU A 165 -3.76 -1.65 -4.54
CA GLU A 165 -3.62 -3.07 -4.75
C GLU A 165 -2.15 -3.43 -4.94
N TYR A 166 -1.77 -4.58 -4.41
CA TYR A 166 -0.40 -5.08 -4.41
C TYR A 166 -0.37 -6.49 -4.99
N ILE A 167 0.76 -6.85 -5.54
CA ILE A 167 1.03 -8.20 -6.07
C ILE A 167 2.38 -8.68 -5.56
N LYS A 168 2.48 -9.97 -5.23
CA LYS A 168 3.72 -10.62 -4.83
C LYS A 168 4.32 -11.35 -6.02
N GLU A 169 5.48 -10.91 -6.48
CA GLU A 169 6.26 -11.50 -7.57
C GLU A 169 7.62 -11.93 -7.03
N ASP A 170 7.98 -13.19 -7.24
CA ASP A 170 9.25 -13.78 -6.77
C ASP A 170 9.51 -13.54 -5.26
N GLY A 171 8.44 -13.60 -4.45
CA GLY A 171 8.49 -13.38 -3.01
C GLY A 171 8.52 -11.91 -2.58
N ILE A 172 8.48 -10.97 -3.50
CA ILE A 172 8.58 -9.53 -3.24
C ILE A 172 7.24 -8.83 -3.54
N TRP A 173 6.73 -8.07 -2.59
CA TRP A 173 5.55 -7.24 -2.78
C TRP A 173 5.85 -6.00 -3.61
N LYS A 174 4.97 -5.71 -4.58
CA LYS A 174 5.05 -4.57 -5.50
C LYS A 174 3.70 -3.90 -5.65
N PHE A 175 3.68 -2.62 -6.05
CA PHE A 175 2.43 -1.97 -6.44
C PHE A 175 1.87 -2.58 -7.71
N LYS A 176 0.57 -2.90 -7.69
CA LYS A 176 -0.25 -3.25 -8.85
C LYS A 176 -1.16 -2.07 -9.23
N LYS A 177 -1.80 -1.47 -8.24
CA LYS A 177 -2.64 -0.28 -8.40
C LYS A 177 -2.36 0.71 -7.28
N LEU A 178 -2.20 1.95 -7.64
CA LEU A 178 -2.11 3.06 -6.72
C LEU A 178 -3.22 4.04 -7.05
N PHE A 179 -4.17 4.20 -6.13
CA PHE A 179 -5.26 5.15 -6.24
C PHE A 179 -5.23 6.10 -5.06
N PHE A 180 -5.16 7.38 -5.35
CA PHE A 180 -5.18 8.43 -4.34
C PHE A 180 -6.23 9.48 -4.65
N ASN A 181 -7.04 9.80 -3.65
CA ASN A 181 -7.98 10.90 -3.70
C ASN A 181 -7.80 11.85 -2.52
N ASN A 182 -7.58 13.12 -2.81
CA ASN A 182 -7.63 14.16 -1.79
C ASN A 182 -9.06 14.32 -1.25
N ILE A 183 -9.21 14.23 0.07
CA ILE A 183 -10.42 14.66 0.76
C ILE A 183 -10.47 16.19 0.74
N PHE A 184 -9.35 16.83 1.04
CA PHE A 184 -9.14 18.26 0.89
C PHE A 184 -7.66 18.56 0.60
N SER A 185 -7.40 19.67 -0.06
CA SER A 185 -6.07 20.23 -0.31
C SER A 185 -6.17 21.74 -0.32
N SER A 186 -5.79 22.38 0.75
CA SER A 186 -6.11 23.76 1.08
C SER A 186 -4.84 24.59 1.28
N PRO A 187 -4.82 25.89 0.88
CA PRO A 187 -3.80 26.79 1.38
C PRO A 187 -3.83 26.82 2.91
N TYR A 188 -2.68 26.79 3.53
CA TYR A 188 -2.56 26.78 4.99
C TYR A 188 -3.31 27.98 5.64
N GLU A 189 -3.22 29.15 5.01
CA GLU A 189 -3.82 30.39 5.48
C GLU A 189 -5.35 30.40 5.37
N ASP A 190 -5.92 29.66 4.41
CA ASP A 190 -7.36 29.64 4.18
C ASP A 190 -8.06 28.53 4.97
N GLY A 191 -7.41 27.37 5.10
CA GLY A 191 -8.03 26.17 5.62
C GLY A 191 -9.11 25.58 4.69
N TRP A 192 -9.51 24.34 5.00
CA TRP A 192 -10.40 23.55 4.12
C TRP A 192 -11.86 24.01 4.13
N VAL A 193 -12.28 24.83 5.06
CA VAL A 193 -13.65 25.39 5.08
C VAL A 193 -13.78 26.51 4.05
N LYS A 194 -12.78 27.38 3.94
CA LYS A 194 -12.79 28.52 3.00
C LYS A 194 -12.37 28.08 1.60
N THR A 195 -11.29 27.30 1.49
CA THR A 195 -10.75 26.82 0.22
C THR A 195 -10.51 25.31 0.32
N PRO A 196 -11.53 24.46 0.11
CA PRO A 196 -11.44 23.04 0.35
C PRO A 196 -10.49 22.31 -0.60
N TYR A 197 -10.30 22.85 -1.80
CA TYR A 197 -9.45 22.21 -2.80
C TYR A 197 -8.81 23.22 -3.74
N ILE A 198 -7.51 23.03 -3.99
CA ILE A 198 -6.77 23.70 -5.06
C ILE A 198 -6.42 22.65 -6.10
N PRO A 199 -6.94 22.75 -7.34
CA PRO A 199 -6.63 21.81 -8.40
C PRO A 199 -5.12 21.72 -8.68
N ASN A 200 -4.67 20.52 -9.00
CA ASN A 200 -3.34 20.34 -9.56
C ASN A 200 -3.29 20.95 -10.95
N PRO A 201 -2.18 21.59 -11.34
CA PRO A 201 -2.03 22.04 -12.71
C PRO A 201 -2.08 20.84 -13.65
N PRO A 202 -2.74 20.97 -14.81
CA PRO A 202 -2.71 19.93 -15.83
C PRO A 202 -1.27 19.57 -16.16
N ASN A 203 -0.95 18.27 -16.16
CA ASN A 203 0.35 17.81 -16.59
C ASN A 203 0.40 17.81 -18.13
N GLN A 204 0.76 18.94 -18.71
CA GLN A 204 0.78 19.13 -20.17
C GLN A 204 1.79 18.21 -20.86
N ASP A 205 2.91 17.93 -20.20
CA ASP A 205 3.98 17.09 -20.76
C ASP A 205 3.66 15.59 -20.66
N ARG A 206 2.77 15.23 -19.75
CA ARG A 206 2.43 13.84 -19.42
C ARG A 206 0.92 13.67 -19.20
N PRO A 207 0.08 14.01 -20.18
CA PRO A 207 -1.36 13.86 -20.01
C PRO A 207 -1.71 12.39 -19.74
N ALA A 208 -2.65 12.16 -18.83
CA ALA A 208 -3.13 10.81 -18.55
C ALA A 208 -3.87 10.27 -19.78
N PRO A 209 -3.64 8.97 -20.14
CA PRO A 209 -4.33 8.36 -21.28
C PRO A 209 -5.84 8.17 -21.09
N GLY A 210 -6.31 8.12 -19.84
CA GLY A 210 -7.72 7.89 -19.51
C GLY A 210 -8.26 8.89 -18.48
N PRO A 211 -9.59 9.03 -18.41
CA PRO A 211 -10.24 9.87 -17.40
C PRO A 211 -10.11 9.24 -16.01
N ASN A 212 -10.32 10.05 -14.98
CA ASN A 212 -10.48 9.56 -13.62
C ASN A 212 -11.62 8.54 -13.52
N THR A 213 -11.41 7.50 -12.73
CA THR A 213 -12.49 6.57 -12.39
C THR A 213 -13.41 7.16 -11.34
N HIS A 214 -12.84 7.88 -10.39
CA HIS A 214 -13.59 8.64 -9.40
C HIS A 214 -12.72 9.73 -8.77
N PHE A 215 -13.32 10.89 -8.52
CA PHE A 215 -12.71 11.99 -7.79
C PHE A 215 -13.78 12.77 -7.02
N ALA A 216 -13.63 12.90 -5.71
CA ALA A 216 -14.52 13.66 -4.86
C ALA A 216 -13.78 14.29 -3.70
N THR A 217 -14.06 15.54 -3.40
CA THR A 217 -13.45 16.31 -2.31
C THR A 217 -14.49 16.80 -1.33
N TYR A 218 -14.05 17.19 -0.14
CA TYR A 218 -14.91 17.93 0.80
C TYR A 218 -15.50 19.19 0.13
N PRO A 219 -16.81 19.49 0.31
CA PRO A 219 -17.76 18.83 1.21
C PRO A 219 -18.70 17.82 0.51
N SER A 220 -18.23 17.02 -0.45
CA SER A 220 -19.07 16.11 -1.26
C SER A 220 -19.89 15.10 -0.46
N GLY A 221 -19.42 14.73 0.75
CA GLY A 221 -20.04 13.65 1.54
C GLY A 221 -19.83 12.27 0.94
N TYR A 222 -19.02 12.12 -0.11
CA TYR A 222 -18.78 10.83 -0.72
C TYR A 222 -17.96 9.92 0.19
N ILE A 223 -18.37 8.65 0.25
CA ILE A 223 -17.67 7.59 0.99
C ILE A 223 -17.07 6.64 -0.03
N PHE A 224 -15.74 6.58 -0.08
CA PHE A 224 -15.03 5.60 -0.91
C PHE A 224 -15.35 4.18 -0.44
N PRO A 225 -15.70 3.26 -1.35
CA PRO A 225 -15.97 1.87 -1.00
C PRO A 225 -14.85 1.24 -0.19
N TYR A 226 -15.21 0.51 0.85
CA TYR A 226 -14.26 -0.25 1.65
C TYR A 226 -13.89 -1.55 0.93
N HIS A 227 -12.61 -1.91 0.85
CA HIS A 227 -12.20 -3.21 0.35
C HIS A 227 -12.32 -4.31 1.40
N TYR A 228 -12.47 -3.94 2.66
CA TYR A 228 -12.59 -4.83 3.81
C TYR A 228 -14.00 -4.86 4.38
N LYS A 229 -14.30 -5.95 5.06
CA LYS A 229 -15.54 -6.13 5.81
C LYS A 229 -15.42 -5.56 7.22
N ASN A 230 -16.55 -5.30 7.85
CA ASN A 230 -16.55 -4.91 9.26
C ASN A 230 -15.87 -6.01 10.11
N PRO A 231 -14.79 -5.71 10.85
CA PRO A 231 -14.00 -6.72 11.56
C PRO A 231 -14.76 -7.43 12.69
N VAL A 232 -15.85 -6.85 13.18
CA VAL A 232 -16.68 -7.42 14.24
C VAL A 232 -17.84 -8.22 13.68
N ARG A 233 -18.48 -7.71 12.61
CA ARG A 233 -19.69 -8.31 12.04
C ARG A 233 -19.42 -9.27 10.89
N GLY A 234 -18.23 -9.24 10.30
CA GLY A 234 -17.86 -10.06 9.14
C GLY A 234 -18.64 -9.75 7.85
N LYS A 235 -19.35 -8.62 7.79
CA LYS A 235 -20.23 -8.22 6.69
C LYS A 235 -19.74 -6.92 6.05
#